data_0e895b1d46f02a1229e8fbb36db29edf
#
_entry.id   0e895b1d46f02a1229e8fbb36db29edf
#
_cell.length_a   1.000
_cell.length_b   1.000
_cell.length_c   1.000
_cell.angle_alpha   90.00
_cell.angle_beta   90.00
_cell.angle_gamma   90.00
#
_symmetry.space_group_name_H-M   'P 1'
#
loop_
_entity.id
_entity.type
_entity.pdbx_description
1 polymer ?
#
loop_
_entity_poly.entity_id
_entity_poly.type
_entity_poly.pdbx_seq_one_letter_code
_entity_poly.pdbx_strand_id
1 'polypeptide(L)'
;MIKRRFDKLLAEGHGRQLIVLLIVVLCFLSVSLLIAKYVFADGKLSWQDVVAILLDPGCFQGAGPHDWFRLLIALMSIFLLSALLVSSFTNVFENISEDMRSGKRRYSLHNHILILGAGYQLRKILEALRDDPRMVVVMAPQKPKVEGSYIYYSGRRDVWADLAGAKPEKTSEIFIIGNDEEEGSDTKSLQALRWIKERCLLKGSEPLCHLCVKSFETTEVLQYSRKSETNGYQRINIVNDYEYLAEQLLVGTDFLPALRKESDKQAHVVIIGTGVRAQAVAYTVAHVCHYPNGHTQLTVIDPDALKWGRKLMAARPALYEHSRWAVVEENGRQENECKRLLSDIDWQFVNGSTEEPWVRALLEDDVMKDATSIIICNESDDCATTIALHLPRIVYKKASGIAVWIDNSEELLRCAAETNMYGQIKILGTVGDITDPLYRNRITMGQRVNHLYYTAYVDRHSTDLDREWYGLSETDKYSSIYCANATPLRMRCYDPKDLEGLCESEHRRWNVSQLLMGYIPGEQTDKEQFVHADLKPYEELPPEEHKKDYLLVSNAHYILMGDINNLQ
;
A
#
# COMPACT_ATOMS: atom_id res chain seq x y z
N MET A 1 -0.84 57.82 -8.83
CA MET A 1 0.47 57.09 -8.95
C MET A 1 0.95 56.61 -7.56
N ILE A 2 0.90 57.40 -6.52
CA ILE A 2 1.35 57.05 -5.15
C ILE A 2 0.52 55.90 -4.55
N LYS A 3 -0.82 55.94 -4.65
CA LYS A 3 -1.72 54.89 -4.16
C LYS A 3 -1.40 53.51 -4.75
N ARG A 4 -1.16 53.43 -6.07
CA ARG A 4 -0.80 52.18 -6.77
C ARG A 4 0.57 51.62 -6.38
N ARG A 5 1.52 52.48 -6.00
CA ARG A 5 2.83 52.07 -5.47
C ARG A 5 2.73 51.60 -4.03
N PHE A 6 1.84 52.23 -3.25
CA PHE A 6 1.57 51.85 -1.86
C PHE A 6 0.87 50.50 -1.78
N ASP A 7 -0.18 50.30 -2.60
CA ASP A 7 -0.90 49.03 -2.71
C ASP A 7 0.05 47.87 -3.16
N LYS A 8 0.99 48.18 -4.06
CA LYS A 8 2.02 47.22 -4.52
C LYS A 8 3.03 46.87 -3.42
N LEU A 9 3.43 47.86 -2.62
CA LEU A 9 4.30 47.66 -1.45
C LEU A 9 3.66 46.83 -0.35
N LEU A 10 2.35 46.99 -0.13
CA LEU A 10 1.58 46.19 0.82
C LEU A 10 1.35 44.75 0.35
N ALA A 11 1.27 44.53 -0.96
CA ALA A 11 1.02 43.23 -1.54
C ALA A 11 2.30 42.36 -1.66
N GLU A 12 3.48 42.94 -1.57
CA GLU A 12 4.76 42.26 -1.88
C GLU A 12 5.47 41.62 -0.66
N GLY A 13 4.77 41.35 0.44
CA GLY A 13 5.30 40.55 1.56
C GLY A 13 5.45 41.28 2.89
N HIS A 14 5.35 40.53 3.96
CA HIS A 14 5.22 41.02 5.36
C HIS A 14 6.41 41.89 5.85
N GLY A 15 7.64 41.62 5.38
CA GLY A 15 8.79 42.45 5.72
C GLY A 15 8.66 43.91 5.26
N ARG A 16 7.98 44.15 4.13
CA ARG A 16 7.72 45.50 3.61
C ARG A 16 6.59 46.23 4.33
N GLN A 17 5.62 45.49 4.86
CA GLN A 17 4.57 46.05 5.73
C GLN A 17 5.17 46.60 7.03
N LEU A 18 6.14 45.89 7.65
CA LEU A 18 6.88 46.37 8.81
C LEU A 18 7.70 47.64 8.49
N ILE A 19 8.32 47.71 7.32
CA ILE A 19 9.05 48.91 6.88
C ILE A 19 8.08 50.10 6.71
N VAL A 20 6.91 49.87 6.09
CA VAL A 20 5.87 50.92 5.94
C VAL A 20 5.40 51.42 7.31
N LEU A 21 5.13 50.48 8.25
CA LEU A 21 4.71 50.83 9.59
C LEU A 21 5.81 51.62 10.34
N LEU A 22 7.08 51.21 10.20
CA LEU A 22 8.22 51.94 10.75
C LEU A 22 8.32 53.37 10.18
N ILE A 23 8.11 53.55 8.87
CA ILE A 23 8.09 54.85 8.23
C ILE A 23 6.95 55.72 8.80
N VAL A 24 5.76 55.16 9.01
CA VAL A 24 4.63 55.87 9.63
C VAL A 24 4.98 56.31 11.05
N VAL A 25 5.62 55.43 11.86
CA VAL A 25 6.08 55.81 13.21
C VAL A 25 7.10 56.93 13.17
N LEU A 26 8.08 56.88 12.26
CA LEU A 26 9.09 57.93 12.08
C LEU A 26 8.49 59.24 11.60
N CYS A 27 7.52 59.21 10.69
CA CYS A 27 6.78 60.40 10.25
C CYS A 27 5.97 61.02 11.41
N PHE A 28 5.28 60.19 12.19
CA PHE A 28 4.53 60.67 13.34
C PHE A 28 5.45 61.31 14.40
N LEU A 29 6.58 60.69 14.69
CA LEU A 29 7.63 61.24 15.58
C LEU A 29 8.10 62.60 15.06
N SER A 30 8.46 62.69 13.79
CA SER A 30 8.97 63.91 13.16
C SER A 30 7.95 65.05 13.23
N VAL A 31 6.67 64.75 12.92
CA VAL A 31 5.59 65.75 13.01
C VAL A 31 5.35 66.19 14.44
N SER A 32 5.35 65.26 15.41
CA SER A 32 5.19 65.56 16.83
C SER A 32 6.32 66.47 17.38
N LEU A 33 7.56 66.20 16.95
CA LEU A 33 8.74 67.01 17.31
C LEU A 33 8.66 68.42 16.68
N LEU A 34 8.19 68.54 15.42
CA LEU A 34 7.99 69.85 14.79
C LEU A 34 6.91 70.64 15.48
N ILE A 35 5.81 70.04 15.87
CA ILE A 35 4.73 70.68 16.62
C ILE A 35 5.25 71.13 17.98
N ALA A 36 5.99 70.29 18.74
CA ALA A 36 6.59 70.66 20.00
C ALA A 36 7.53 71.86 19.88
N LYS A 37 8.34 71.92 18.81
CA LYS A 37 9.31 73.01 18.60
C LYS A 37 8.70 74.32 18.14
N TYR A 38 7.73 74.30 17.22
CA TYR A 38 7.22 75.53 16.55
C TYR A 38 5.87 76.00 17.04
N VAL A 39 5.00 75.11 17.51
CA VAL A 39 3.65 75.50 18.00
C VAL A 39 3.66 75.75 19.51
N PHE A 40 4.46 74.98 20.29
CA PHE A 40 4.56 75.14 21.75
C PHE A 40 5.91 75.76 22.11
N ALA A 41 6.24 76.89 21.53
CA ALA A 41 7.47 77.63 21.67
C ALA A 41 7.69 78.26 23.08
N ASP A 42 6.75 78.10 24.00
CA ASP A 42 6.82 78.55 25.41
C ASP A 42 7.78 77.78 26.31
N GLY A 43 8.48 76.77 25.72
CA GLY A 43 9.51 75.97 26.42
C GLY A 43 8.99 74.95 27.44
N LYS A 44 7.66 74.83 27.57
CA LYS A 44 7.02 73.92 28.56
C LYS A 44 6.85 72.49 28.07
N LEU A 45 7.07 72.20 26.76
CA LEU A 45 7.12 70.88 26.18
C LEU A 45 8.47 70.70 25.46
N SER A 46 9.38 69.96 26.08
CA SER A 46 10.68 69.69 25.46
C SER A 46 10.58 68.56 24.42
N TRP A 47 11.50 68.56 23.45
CA TRP A 47 11.59 67.45 22.52
C TRP A 47 11.92 66.10 23.23
N GLN A 48 12.58 66.15 24.40
CA GLN A 48 12.88 64.99 25.25
C GLN A 48 11.60 64.42 25.86
N ASP A 49 10.67 65.25 26.30
CA ASP A 49 9.35 64.78 26.80
C ASP A 49 8.56 64.04 25.73
N VAL A 50 8.55 64.57 24.49
CA VAL A 50 7.87 63.95 23.37
C VAL A 50 8.47 62.54 23.06
N VAL A 51 9.80 62.44 23.06
CA VAL A 51 10.47 61.15 22.81
C VAL A 51 10.26 60.20 23.99
N ALA A 52 10.30 60.68 25.22
CA ALA A 52 10.07 59.86 26.42
C ALA A 52 8.65 59.28 26.42
N ILE A 53 7.64 60.08 26.17
CA ILE A 53 6.21 59.62 26.08
C ILE A 53 5.98 58.69 24.91
N LEU A 54 6.69 58.88 23.80
CA LEU A 54 6.56 58.02 22.63
C LEU A 54 7.17 56.63 22.87
N LEU A 55 8.29 56.57 23.58
CA LEU A 55 8.98 55.29 23.91
C LEU A 55 8.32 54.59 25.10
N ASP A 56 7.88 55.36 26.09
CA ASP A 56 7.19 54.87 27.28
C ASP A 56 5.94 55.75 27.58
N PRO A 57 4.78 55.38 27.10
CA PRO A 57 3.55 56.10 27.38
C PRO A 57 3.21 56.24 28.86
N GLY A 58 3.81 55.40 29.74
CA GLY A 58 3.66 55.49 31.18
C GLY A 58 4.35 56.70 31.81
N CYS A 59 5.28 57.34 31.07
CA CYS A 59 5.93 58.60 31.49
C CYS A 59 4.99 59.82 31.39
N PHE A 60 3.75 59.69 30.93
CA PHE A 60 2.78 60.76 30.92
C PHE A 60 2.42 61.17 32.36
N GLN A 61 2.81 62.34 32.74
CA GLN A 61 2.43 62.99 34.00
C GLN A 61 1.53 64.20 33.69
N GLY A 62 0.25 64.06 33.97
CA GLY A 62 -0.75 65.14 33.71
C GLY A 62 -0.77 66.14 34.82
N ALA A 63 -0.30 67.37 34.60
CA ALA A 63 -0.60 68.60 35.37
C ALA A 63 0.01 69.85 34.72
N GLY A 64 -0.12 70.08 33.41
CA GLY A 64 0.48 71.24 32.77
C GLY A 64 -0.25 71.77 31.55
N PRO A 65 0.07 73.01 31.11
CA PRO A 65 -0.39 73.48 29.83
C PRO A 65 0.07 72.56 28.72
N HIS A 66 -0.77 72.13 27.80
CA HIS A 66 -0.54 71.22 26.70
C HIS A 66 -0.67 69.69 27.05
N ASP A 67 -1.25 69.35 28.19
CA ASP A 67 -1.46 67.95 28.60
C ASP A 67 -2.32 67.15 27.58
N TRP A 68 -3.26 67.81 26.91
CA TRP A 68 -4.02 67.20 25.85
C TRP A 68 -3.14 66.69 24.69
N PHE A 69 -2.06 67.42 24.35
CA PHE A 69 -1.16 67.03 23.29
C PHE A 69 -0.23 65.88 23.74
N ARG A 70 0.24 65.94 25.00
CA ARG A 70 1.00 64.84 25.64
C ARG A 70 0.17 63.57 25.70
N LEU A 71 -1.11 63.67 26.09
CA LEU A 71 -2.04 62.56 26.13
C LEU A 71 -2.28 62.01 24.71
N LEU A 72 -2.43 62.86 23.69
CA LEU A 72 -2.56 62.44 22.30
C LEU A 72 -1.33 61.64 21.83
N ILE A 73 -0.11 62.11 22.16
CA ILE A 73 1.13 61.38 21.83
C ILE A 73 1.17 60.05 22.57
N ALA A 74 0.81 59.99 23.84
CA ALA A 74 0.79 58.76 24.63
C ALA A 74 -0.21 57.73 24.03
N LEU A 75 -1.44 58.18 23.73
CA LEU A 75 -2.44 57.29 23.11
C LEU A 75 -2.03 56.80 21.73
N MET A 76 -1.46 57.67 20.90
CA MET A 76 -0.96 57.30 19.58
C MET A 76 0.25 56.36 19.68
N SER A 77 1.11 56.56 20.67
CA SER A 77 2.24 55.68 20.95
C SER A 77 1.79 54.28 21.36
N ILE A 78 0.84 54.19 22.31
CA ILE A 78 0.24 52.92 22.71
C ILE A 78 -0.35 52.19 21.48
N PHE A 79 -1.12 52.95 20.65
CA PHE A 79 -1.71 52.39 19.46
C PHE A 79 -0.66 51.89 18.46
N LEU A 80 0.38 52.66 18.16
CA LEU A 80 1.43 52.33 17.22
C LEU A 80 2.31 51.18 17.74
N LEU A 81 2.70 51.19 19.03
CA LEU A 81 3.45 50.09 19.63
C LEU A 81 2.66 48.77 19.66
N SER A 82 1.38 48.87 20.04
CA SER A 82 0.50 47.70 20.01
C SER A 82 0.30 47.17 18.59
N ALA A 83 0.12 48.03 17.60
CA ALA A 83 0.03 47.64 16.19
C ALA A 83 1.31 46.96 15.68
N LEU A 84 2.49 47.48 16.06
CA LEU A 84 3.79 46.85 15.73
C LEU A 84 3.94 45.48 16.37
N LEU A 85 3.60 45.33 17.65
CA LEU A 85 3.68 44.06 18.34
C LEU A 85 2.73 43.03 17.72
N VAL A 86 1.44 43.41 17.57
CA VAL A 86 0.43 42.52 16.96
C VAL A 86 0.86 42.12 15.55
N SER A 87 1.28 43.07 14.69
CA SER A 87 1.73 42.77 13.35
C SER A 87 2.93 41.84 13.34
N SER A 88 3.91 42.07 14.24
CA SER A 88 5.10 41.18 14.33
C SER A 88 4.74 39.77 14.77
N PHE A 89 3.88 39.64 15.78
CA PHE A 89 3.42 38.33 16.24
C PHE A 89 2.60 37.62 15.15
N THR A 90 1.65 38.30 14.52
CA THR A 90 0.83 37.73 13.45
C THR A 90 1.72 37.23 12.31
N ASN A 91 2.69 38.02 11.87
CA ASN A 91 3.62 37.63 10.82
C ASN A 91 4.46 36.40 11.18
N VAL A 92 4.95 36.30 12.42
CA VAL A 92 5.68 35.12 12.90
C VAL A 92 4.78 33.89 12.93
N PHE A 93 3.54 34.03 13.43
CA PHE A 93 2.59 32.93 13.46
C PHE A 93 2.13 32.52 12.05
N GLU A 94 1.88 33.47 11.15
CA GLU A 94 1.53 33.16 9.77
C GLU A 94 2.65 32.43 9.04
N ASN A 95 3.90 32.89 9.16
CA ASN A 95 5.05 32.21 8.58
C ASN A 95 5.23 30.78 9.13
N ILE A 96 5.11 30.62 10.46
CA ILE A 96 5.16 29.30 11.08
C ILE A 96 4.03 28.40 10.57
N SER A 97 2.81 28.95 10.51
CA SER A 97 1.63 28.23 10.02
C SER A 97 1.75 27.86 8.54
N GLU A 98 2.30 28.75 7.71
CA GLU A 98 2.55 28.50 6.29
C GLU A 98 3.62 27.44 6.09
N ASP A 99 4.74 27.51 6.83
CA ASP A 99 5.79 26.49 6.80
C ASP A 99 5.28 25.12 7.27
N MET A 100 4.39 25.09 8.25
CA MET A 100 3.72 23.86 8.68
C MET A 100 2.77 23.34 7.59
N ARG A 101 1.92 24.18 7.02
CA ARG A 101 0.95 23.81 5.97
C ARG A 101 1.64 23.40 4.67
N SER A 102 2.71 24.10 4.29
CA SER A 102 3.51 23.77 3.10
C SER A 102 4.45 22.59 3.29
N GLY A 103 4.56 22.06 4.52
CA GLY A 103 5.43 20.93 4.83
C GLY A 103 6.94 21.23 4.76
N LYS A 104 7.34 22.48 4.78
CA LYS A 104 8.76 22.88 4.79
C LYS A 104 9.41 22.72 6.16
N ARG A 105 8.61 22.82 7.23
CA ARG A 105 9.12 22.73 8.59
C ARG A 105 9.51 21.29 8.93
N ARG A 106 10.74 21.09 9.40
CA ARG A 106 11.26 19.79 9.86
C ARG A 106 11.33 19.75 11.38
N TYR A 107 10.93 18.63 11.97
CA TYR A 107 10.90 18.42 13.41
C TYR A 107 12.02 17.45 13.83
N SER A 108 12.48 17.58 15.08
CA SER A 108 13.44 16.62 15.64
C SER A 108 12.68 15.47 16.30
N LEU A 109 12.17 14.55 15.48
CA LEU A 109 11.40 13.39 15.92
C LEU A 109 12.32 12.18 16.15
N HIS A 110 11.89 11.29 17.05
CA HIS A 110 12.49 10.00 17.33
C HIS A 110 11.37 8.97 17.49
N ASN A 111 11.61 7.74 17.11
CA ASN A 111 10.64 6.64 17.22
C ASN A 111 9.29 6.96 16.54
N HIS A 112 9.33 7.70 15.44
CA HIS A 112 8.14 8.05 14.66
C HIS A 112 7.92 7.08 13.52
N ILE A 113 6.73 7.10 12.94
CA ILE A 113 6.37 6.35 11.73
C ILE A 113 6.55 7.29 10.54
N LEU A 114 7.23 6.81 9.49
CA LEU A 114 7.46 7.57 8.27
C LEU A 114 6.75 6.91 7.09
N ILE A 115 5.87 7.66 6.41
CA ILE A 115 5.18 7.21 5.20
C ILE A 115 5.71 8.01 4.02
N LEU A 116 6.24 7.32 3.01
CA LEU A 116 6.84 7.89 1.80
C LEU A 116 5.92 7.68 0.60
N GLY A 117 5.24 8.75 0.20
CA GLY A 117 4.26 8.76 -0.87
C GLY A 117 2.85 9.06 -0.38
N ALA A 118 1.93 9.13 -1.35
CA ALA A 118 0.52 9.45 -1.13
C ALA A 118 -0.39 8.56 -2.00
N GLY A 119 -0.02 7.27 -2.13
CA GLY A 119 -0.83 6.28 -2.84
C GLY A 119 -2.17 6.02 -2.16
N TYR A 120 -3.05 5.31 -2.85
CA TYR A 120 -4.43 5.03 -2.43
C TYR A 120 -4.53 4.40 -1.02
N GLN A 121 -3.51 3.66 -0.59
CA GLN A 121 -3.46 3.02 0.74
C GLN A 121 -3.28 4.02 1.88
N LEU A 122 -2.79 5.25 1.63
CA LEU A 122 -2.46 6.22 2.66
C LEU A 122 -3.60 6.44 3.65
N ARG A 123 -4.83 6.57 3.14
CA ARG A 123 -6.02 6.78 3.98
C ARG A 123 -6.20 5.64 4.99
N LYS A 124 -6.11 4.40 4.54
CA LYS A 124 -6.29 3.21 5.39
C LYS A 124 -5.17 3.02 6.41
N ILE A 125 -3.93 3.31 5.99
CA ILE A 125 -2.78 3.29 6.90
C ILE A 125 -2.98 4.33 8.01
N LEU A 126 -3.40 5.57 7.67
CA LEU A 126 -3.66 6.62 8.66
C LEU A 126 -4.86 6.28 9.58
N GLU A 127 -5.91 5.66 9.05
CA GLU A 127 -7.04 5.16 9.85
C GLU A 127 -6.59 4.10 10.86
N ALA A 128 -5.77 3.15 10.43
CA ALA A 128 -5.23 2.08 11.30
C ALA A 128 -4.22 2.60 12.35
N LEU A 129 -3.52 3.69 12.05
CA LEU A 129 -2.58 4.33 12.96
C LEU A 129 -3.21 5.40 13.86
N ARG A 130 -4.52 5.59 13.82
CA ARG A 130 -5.21 6.64 14.59
C ARG A 130 -4.91 6.60 16.08
N ASP A 131 -4.89 5.40 16.65
CA ASP A 131 -4.68 5.17 18.09
C ASP A 131 -3.22 4.80 18.42
N ASP A 132 -2.32 4.85 17.43
CA ASP A 132 -0.90 4.61 17.66
C ASP A 132 -0.27 5.83 18.38
N PRO A 133 0.42 5.62 19.50
CA PRO A 133 1.01 6.72 20.28
C PRO A 133 2.19 7.40 19.58
N ARG A 134 2.74 6.79 18.52
CA ARG A 134 3.87 7.34 17.76
C ARG A 134 3.41 8.46 16.83
N MET A 135 4.27 9.45 16.62
CA MET A 135 4.01 10.50 15.63
C MET A 135 4.11 9.94 14.22
N VAL A 136 3.13 10.25 13.38
CA VAL A 136 3.12 9.87 11.97
C VAL A 136 3.57 11.04 11.11
N VAL A 137 4.55 10.79 10.23
CA VAL A 137 5.07 11.76 9.25
C VAL A 137 4.74 11.23 7.85
N VAL A 138 4.08 12.05 7.04
CA VAL A 138 3.83 11.74 5.62
C VAL A 138 4.69 12.66 4.76
N MET A 139 5.54 12.09 3.92
CA MET A 139 6.36 12.83 2.97
C MET A 139 5.87 12.57 1.54
N ALA A 140 5.44 13.63 0.88
CA ALA A 140 4.96 13.60 -0.50
C ALA A 140 5.25 14.95 -1.20
N PRO A 141 5.32 14.99 -2.56
CA PRO A 141 5.54 16.23 -3.30
C PRO A 141 4.47 17.29 -3.04
N GLN A 142 3.22 16.85 -2.86
CA GLN A 142 2.07 17.68 -2.53
C GLN A 142 1.37 17.15 -1.29
N LYS A 143 0.73 18.06 -0.53
CA LYS A 143 -0.01 17.65 0.65
C LYS A 143 -1.18 16.74 0.25
N PRO A 144 -1.24 15.51 0.77
CA PRO A 144 -2.33 14.60 0.47
C PRO A 144 -3.68 15.15 0.93
N LYS A 145 -4.72 14.95 0.12
CA LYS A 145 -6.12 15.31 0.45
C LYS A 145 -6.79 14.18 1.25
N VAL A 146 -6.15 13.77 2.34
CA VAL A 146 -6.61 12.68 3.20
C VAL A 146 -6.76 13.21 4.61
N GLU A 147 -7.87 12.87 5.27
CA GLU A 147 -8.09 13.17 6.67
C GLU A 147 -7.26 12.25 7.56
N GLY A 148 -6.69 12.79 8.62
CA GLY A 148 -5.88 12.04 9.57
C GLY A 148 -4.97 12.93 10.41
N SER A 149 -4.44 12.37 11.49
CA SER A 149 -3.46 13.04 12.35
C SER A 149 -2.05 12.70 11.88
N TYR A 150 -1.43 13.59 11.11
CA TYR A 150 -0.06 13.42 10.64
C TYR A 150 0.67 14.75 10.46
N ILE A 151 1.99 14.70 10.50
CA ILE A 151 2.87 15.80 10.13
C ILE A 151 3.18 15.66 8.65
N TYR A 152 2.90 16.70 7.87
CA TYR A 152 3.22 16.73 6.45
C TYR A 152 4.64 17.27 6.22
N TYR A 153 5.43 16.54 5.43
CA TYR A 153 6.71 16.99 4.88
C TYR A 153 6.61 17.08 3.36
N SER A 154 6.80 18.28 2.81
CA SER A 154 6.95 18.47 1.38
C SER A 154 8.32 17.92 0.95
N GLY A 155 8.32 17.01 -0.01
CA GLY A 155 9.54 16.41 -0.52
C GLY A 155 9.27 15.19 -1.38
N ARG A 156 10.31 14.80 -2.11
CA ARG A 156 10.30 13.62 -2.98
C ARG A 156 11.15 12.52 -2.36
N ARG A 157 10.65 11.29 -2.34
CA ARG A 157 11.37 10.12 -1.81
C ARG A 157 12.61 9.75 -2.62
N ASP A 158 12.64 10.11 -3.91
CA ASP A 158 13.75 9.93 -4.84
C ASP A 158 14.72 11.12 -4.88
N VAL A 159 14.65 12.02 -3.91
CA VAL A 159 15.60 13.14 -3.70
C VAL A 159 16.22 12.99 -2.32
N TRP A 160 17.53 12.72 -2.28
CA TRP A 160 18.25 12.45 -1.04
C TRP A 160 18.10 13.54 0.02
N ALA A 161 18.20 14.82 -0.38
CA ALA A 161 18.10 15.93 0.56
C ALA A 161 16.74 15.98 1.29
N ASP A 162 15.66 15.66 0.58
CA ASP A 162 14.32 15.61 1.14
C ASP A 162 14.17 14.45 2.12
N LEU A 163 14.62 13.25 1.70
CA LEU A 163 14.57 12.04 2.51
C LEU A 163 15.44 12.14 3.77
N ALA A 164 16.64 12.70 3.65
CA ALA A 164 17.53 12.94 4.79
C ALA A 164 16.90 13.89 5.83
N GLY A 165 16.09 14.86 5.36
CA GLY A 165 15.32 15.76 6.22
C GLY A 165 14.23 15.05 7.04
N ALA A 166 13.72 13.92 6.57
CA ALA A 166 12.74 13.09 7.30
C ALA A 166 13.40 12.16 8.34
N LYS A 167 14.72 12.05 8.36
CA LYS A 167 15.54 11.27 9.33
C LYS A 167 15.09 9.80 9.45
N PRO A 168 15.12 9.02 8.36
CA PRO A 168 14.67 7.63 8.37
C PRO A 168 15.40 6.76 9.40
N GLU A 169 16.64 7.09 9.75
CA GLU A 169 17.43 6.41 10.79
C GLU A 169 16.91 6.59 12.22
N LYS A 170 15.92 7.46 12.42
CA LYS A 170 15.30 7.72 13.73
C LYS A 170 13.85 7.25 13.81
N THR A 171 13.36 6.60 12.78
CA THR A 171 12.02 6.03 12.73
C THR A 171 11.98 4.66 13.41
N SER A 172 10.80 4.24 13.83
CA SER A 172 10.53 2.86 14.24
C SER A 172 10.01 2.02 13.07
N GLU A 173 9.27 2.65 12.17
CA GLU A 173 8.58 1.97 11.08
C GLU A 173 8.49 2.89 9.86
N ILE A 174 8.68 2.35 8.67
CA ILE A 174 8.68 3.08 7.40
C ILE A 174 7.77 2.36 6.41
N PHE A 175 6.83 3.10 5.82
CA PHE A 175 6.00 2.64 4.70
C PHE A 175 6.40 3.38 3.42
N ILE A 176 6.85 2.67 2.41
CA ILE A 176 7.17 3.22 1.09
C ILE A 176 6.04 2.81 0.15
N ILE A 177 5.02 3.66 0.04
CA ILE A 177 3.78 3.35 -0.71
C ILE A 177 3.71 3.97 -2.11
N GLY A 178 4.66 4.85 -2.43
CA GLY A 178 4.66 5.53 -3.72
C GLY A 178 3.49 6.50 -3.93
N ASN A 179 3.21 6.82 -5.19
CA ASN A 179 2.06 7.63 -5.62
C ASN A 179 1.35 6.91 -6.78
N ASP A 180 0.04 7.06 -6.90
CA ASP A 180 -0.76 6.24 -7.84
C ASP A 180 -0.47 6.54 -9.31
N GLU A 181 -0.43 7.82 -9.68
CA GLU A 181 -0.25 8.26 -11.08
C GLU A 181 1.22 8.56 -11.43
N GLU A 182 2.16 8.14 -10.57
CA GLU A 182 3.57 8.48 -10.74
C GLU A 182 4.28 7.48 -11.63
N GLU A 183 4.74 7.93 -12.80
CA GLU A 183 5.58 7.14 -13.68
C GLU A 183 6.90 6.73 -12.98
N GLY A 184 7.25 5.45 -13.07
CA GLY A 184 8.44 4.90 -12.42
C GLY A 184 8.36 4.88 -10.89
N SER A 185 7.14 4.80 -10.32
CA SER A 185 6.92 4.78 -8.87
C SER A 185 7.76 3.73 -8.16
N ASP A 186 7.81 2.50 -8.67
CA ASP A 186 8.60 1.41 -8.10
C ASP A 186 10.10 1.73 -8.09
N THR A 187 10.64 2.24 -9.21
CA THR A 187 12.05 2.64 -9.31
C THR A 187 12.41 3.70 -8.26
N LYS A 188 11.55 4.70 -8.08
CA LYS A 188 11.75 5.75 -7.06
C LYS A 188 11.64 5.21 -5.64
N SER A 189 10.75 4.24 -5.41
CA SER A 189 10.61 3.54 -4.12
C SER A 189 11.84 2.69 -3.81
N LEU A 190 12.39 1.99 -4.80
CA LEU A 190 13.65 1.24 -4.68
C LEU A 190 14.85 2.16 -4.40
N GLN A 191 14.91 3.31 -5.06
CA GLN A 191 15.95 4.31 -4.79
C GLN A 191 15.87 4.81 -3.34
N ALA A 192 14.67 5.12 -2.86
CA ALA A 192 14.45 5.51 -1.46
C ALA A 192 14.88 4.41 -0.49
N LEU A 193 14.47 3.16 -0.74
CA LEU A 193 14.87 2.01 0.07
C LEU A 193 16.39 1.86 0.15
N ARG A 194 17.08 1.99 -0.98
CA ARG A 194 18.56 1.92 -1.02
C ARG A 194 19.19 2.95 -0.10
N TRP A 195 18.78 4.21 -0.18
CA TRP A 195 19.30 5.28 0.68
C TRP A 195 18.96 5.08 2.16
N ILE A 196 17.75 4.58 2.45
CA ILE A 196 17.35 4.24 3.82
C ILE A 196 18.28 3.17 4.37
N LYS A 197 18.54 2.10 3.61
CA LYS A 197 19.46 1.03 3.99
C LYS A 197 20.87 1.56 4.32
N GLU A 198 21.44 2.33 3.38
CA GLU A 198 22.77 2.92 3.55
C GLU A 198 22.83 3.83 4.81
N ARG A 199 21.80 4.65 5.01
CA ARG A 199 21.74 5.56 6.16
C ARG A 199 21.56 4.85 7.49
N CYS A 200 20.65 3.88 7.52
CA CYS A 200 20.39 3.09 8.74
C CYS A 200 21.61 2.27 9.14
N LEU A 201 22.29 1.65 8.17
CA LEU A 201 23.55 0.92 8.41
C LEU A 201 24.61 1.84 9.02
N LEU A 202 24.82 3.03 8.46
CA LEU A 202 25.78 4.01 8.99
C LEU A 202 25.47 4.50 10.41
N LYS A 203 24.20 4.45 10.83
CA LYS A 203 23.73 4.91 12.14
C LYS A 203 23.44 3.78 13.12
N GLY A 204 23.57 2.53 12.71
CA GLY A 204 23.27 1.36 13.55
C GLY A 204 21.81 1.29 13.98
N SER A 205 20.89 1.63 13.06
CA SER A 205 19.44 1.59 13.30
C SER A 205 18.76 0.62 12.36
N GLU A 206 17.69 -0.03 12.81
CA GLU A 206 16.94 -1.05 12.05
C GLU A 206 15.42 -0.85 12.17
N PRO A 207 14.86 0.24 11.61
CA PRO A 207 13.41 0.41 11.57
C PRO A 207 12.76 -0.69 10.71
N LEU A 208 11.53 -1.09 11.04
CA LEU A 208 10.75 -1.97 10.19
C LEU A 208 10.36 -1.24 8.92
N CYS A 209 10.64 -1.80 7.74
CA CYS A 209 10.34 -1.18 6.46
C CYS A 209 9.39 -2.03 5.62
N HIS A 210 8.28 -1.44 5.19
CA HIS A 210 7.34 -2.02 4.25
C HIS A 210 7.54 -1.33 2.90
N LEU A 211 8.00 -2.09 1.91
CA LEU A 211 8.15 -1.62 0.52
C LEU A 211 6.97 -2.11 -0.30
N CYS A 212 6.10 -1.19 -0.69
CA CYS A 212 5.01 -1.47 -1.61
C CYS A 212 5.46 -1.24 -3.05
N VAL A 213 5.22 -2.21 -3.90
CA VAL A 213 5.52 -2.18 -5.33
C VAL A 213 4.27 -2.54 -6.13
N LYS A 214 4.16 -2.04 -7.35
CA LYS A 214 2.99 -2.26 -8.22
C LYS A 214 3.26 -3.26 -9.33
N SER A 215 4.51 -3.28 -9.84
CA SER A 215 4.90 -4.15 -10.93
C SER A 215 5.24 -5.56 -10.46
N PHE A 216 4.72 -6.56 -11.15
CA PHE A 216 5.09 -7.96 -10.92
C PHE A 216 6.55 -8.22 -11.26
N GLU A 217 7.08 -7.56 -12.31
CA GLU A 217 8.49 -7.66 -12.69
C GLU A 217 9.40 -7.12 -11.57
N THR A 218 9.00 -6.04 -10.90
CA THR A 218 9.72 -5.51 -9.74
C THR A 218 9.68 -6.48 -8.57
N THR A 219 8.51 -7.04 -8.28
CA THR A 219 8.34 -8.04 -7.21
C THR A 219 9.23 -9.24 -7.47
N GLU A 220 9.23 -9.76 -8.68
CA GLU A 220 10.02 -10.91 -9.11
C GLU A 220 11.52 -10.68 -8.94
N VAL A 221 12.04 -9.55 -9.43
CA VAL A 221 13.46 -9.19 -9.25
C VAL A 221 13.83 -9.10 -7.76
N LEU A 222 12.93 -8.58 -6.93
CA LEU A 222 13.16 -8.48 -5.50
C LEU A 222 13.10 -9.84 -4.79
N GLN A 223 12.23 -10.74 -5.22
CA GLN A 223 12.18 -12.13 -4.71
C GLN A 223 13.49 -12.86 -4.97
N TYR A 224 14.13 -12.59 -6.11
CA TYR A 224 15.42 -13.21 -6.47
C TYR A 224 16.63 -12.50 -5.89
N SER A 225 16.44 -11.36 -5.21
CA SER A 225 17.57 -10.66 -4.62
C SER A 225 18.22 -11.54 -3.54
N ARG A 226 19.51 -11.80 -3.72
CA ARG A 226 20.29 -12.59 -2.77
C ARG A 226 20.30 -11.91 -1.40
N LYS A 227 20.21 -12.72 -0.35
CA LYS A 227 20.51 -12.26 1.00
C LYS A 227 21.93 -11.70 0.99
N SER A 228 22.10 -10.42 1.23
CA SER A 228 23.42 -9.83 1.35
C SER A 228 24.11 -10.47 2.55
N GLU A 229 25.24 -11.15 2.32
CA GLU A 229 26.09 -11.69 3.40
C GLU A 229 26.70 -10.61 4.29
N THR A 230 26.58 -9.34 3.89
CA THR A 230 26.99 -8.22 4.70
C THR A 230 25.95 -7.98 5.78
N ASN A 231 26.39 -7.77 7.03
CA ASN A 231 25.60 -7.39 8.23
C ASN A 231 24.76 -6.11 8.02
N GLY A 232 23.91 -6.10 7.00
CA GLY A 232 23.12 -4.95 6.59
C GLY A 232 21.70 -5.01 7.14
N TYR A 233 21.07 -3.87 7.18
CA TYR A 233 19.68 -3.66 7.51
C TYR A 233 18.76 -4.68 6.82
N GLN A 234 18.03 -5.49 7.58
CA GLN A 234 17.31 -6.67 7.08
C GLN A 234 15.80 -6.68 7.37
N ARG A 235 15.28 -5.76 8.20
CA ARG A 235 13.86 -5.76 8.58
C ARG A 235 12.98 -5.14 7.49
N ILE A 236 12.94 -5.81 6.32
CA ILE A 236 12.18 -5.35 5.16
C ILE A 236 11.12 -6.39 4.81
N ASN A 237 9.90 -5.91 4.56
CA ASN A 237 8.80 -6.66 3.97
C ASN A 237 8.48 -6.05 2.60
N ILE A 238 8.44 -6.89 1.59
CA ILE A 238 8.08 -6.51 0.23
C ILE A 238 6.63 -6.92 0.01
N VAL A 239 5.82 -6.00 -0.50
CA VAL A 239 4.39 -6.22 -0.76
C VAL A 239 4.07 -5.73 -2.17
N ASN A 240 3.52 -6.59 -3.01
CA ASN A 240 2.92 -6.16 -4.25
C ASN A 240 1.49 -5.69 -3.96
N ASP A 241 1.18 -4.45 -4.32
CA ASP A 241 -0.10 -3.83 -3.99
C ASP A 241 -1.31 -4.57 -4.59
N TYR A 242 -1.21 -4.98 -5.85
CA TYR A 242 -2.29 -5.67 -6.53
C TYR A 242 -2.46 -7.11 -6.05
N GLU A 243 -1.35 -7.82 -5.81
CA GLU A 243 -1.38 -9.17 -5.22
C GLU A 243 -2.01 -9.12 -3.84
N TYR A 244 -1.62 -8.15 -3.01
CA TYR A 244 -2.18 -7.98 -1.68
C TYR A 244 -3.69 -7.70 -1.70
N LEU A 245 -4.18 -6.86 -2.61
CA LEU A 245 -5.61 -6.63 -2.78
C LEU A 245 -6.34 -7.91 -3.26
N ALA A 246 -5.76 -8.66 -4.19
CA ALA A 246 -6.32 -9.94 -4.63
C ALA A 246 -6.37 -10.97 -3.48
N GLU A 247 -5.35 -11.00 -2.62
CA GLU A 247 -5.34 -11.83 -1.39
C GLU A 247 -6.49 -11.43 -0.45
N GLN A 248 -6.68 -10.13 -0.18
CA GLN A 248 -7.78 -9.67 0.67
C GLN A 248 -9.15 -10.07 0.11
N LEU A 249 -9.29 -10.05 -1.21
CA LEU A 249 -10.48 -10.47 -1.92
C LEU A 249 -10.76 -11.97 -1.77
N LEU A 250 -9.76 -12.80 -2.02
CA LEU A 250 -9.94 -14.26 -2.18
C LEU A 250 -9.80 -15.02 -0.87
N VAL A 251 -8.86 -14.59 0.00
CA VAL A 251 -8.51 -15.31 1.23
C VAL A 251 -9.48 -15.01 2.37
N GLY A 252 -9.86 -13.75 2.52
CA GLY A 252 -10.68 -13.28 3.64
C GLY A 252 -12.19 -13.47 3.48
N THR A 253 -12.66 -14.03 2.36
CA THR A 253 -14.08 -14.12 2.01
C THR A 253 -14.53 -15.55 1.71
N ASP A 254 -15.85 -15.78 1.74
CA ASP A 254 -16.46 -17.03 1.28
C ASP A 254 -16.71 -17.07 -0.25
N PHE A 255 -15.94 -16.26 -1.00
CA PHE A 255 -16.09 -16.15 -2.44
C PHE A 255 -15.68 -17.42 -3.19
N LEU A 256 -14.62 -18.08 -2.74
CA LEU A 256 -14.19 -19.37 -3.29
C LEU A 256 -15.00 -20.52 -2.64
N PRO A 257 -15.43 -21.53 -3.42
CA PRO A 257 -16.19 -22.66 -2.87
C PRO A 257 -15.35 -23.52 -1.92
N ALA A 258 -16.00 -24.16 -0.95
CA ALA A 258 -15.36 -25.18 -0.13
C ALA A 258 -15.65 -26.57 -0.75
N LEU A 259 -14.69 -27.14 -1.46
CA LEU A 259 -14.81 -28.43 -2.13
C LEU A 259 -14.00 -29.49 -1.40
N ARG A 260 -14.69 -30.55 -0.96
CA ARG A 260 -14.07 -31.71 -0.29
C ARG A 260 -13.82 -32.83 -1.32
N LYS A 261 -13.10 -33.88 -0.92
CA LYS A 261 -12.73 -35.01 -1.78
C LYS A 261 -13.92 -35.66 -2.49
N GLU A 262 -15.05 -35.76 -1.81
CA GLU A 262 -16.28 -36.36 -2.36
C GLU A 262 -17.12 -35.39 -3.19
N SER A 263 -16.65 -34.15 -3.39
CA SER A 263 -17.39 -33.16 -4.19
C SER A 263 -17.33 -33.51 -5.67
N ASP A 264 -18.49 -33.68 -6.31
CA ASP A 264 -18.61 -33.91 -7.76
C ASP A 264 -18.22 -32.67 -8.59
N LYS A 265 -18.19 -31.49 -7.97
CA LYS A 265 -17.84 -30.22 -8.61
C LYS A 265 -16.34 -29.99 -8.51
N GLN A 266 -15.74 -29.58 -9.62
CA GLN A 266 -14.38 -29.03 -9.63
C GLN A 266 -14.42 -27.51 -9.47
N ALA A 267 -13.34 -26.94 -8.94
CA ALA A 267 -13.19 -25.50 -8.90
C ALA A 267 -12.92 -24.98 -10.32
N HIS A 268 -13.71 -23.99 -10.73
CA HIS A 268 -13.49 -23.30 -11.99
C HIS A 268 -13.62 -21.79 -11.75
N VAL A 269 -12.51 -21.08 -11.84
CA VAL A 269 -12.43 -19.64 -11.66
C VAL A 269 -12.27 -18.99 -13.04
N VAL A 270 -13.17 -18.09 -13.36
CA VAL A 270 -13.14 -17.33 -14.63
C VAL A 270 -12.74 -15.89 -14.33
N ILE A 271 -11.70 -15.41 -14.98
CA ILE A 271 -11.23 -14.04 -14.90
C ILE A 271 -11.51 -13.35 -16.24
N ILE A 272 -12.16 -12.20 -16.20
CA ILE A 272 -12.42 -11.39 -17.39
C ILE A 272 -11.52 -10.15 -17.33
N GLY A 273 -10.53 -10.11 -18.22
CA GLY A 273 -9.47 -9.09 -18.29
C GLY A 273 -8.07 -9.69 -18.27
N THR A 274 -7.06 -8.91 -18.68
CA THR A 274 -5.64 -9.28 -18.71
C THR A 274 -4.71 -8.23 -18.11
N GLY A 275 -5.24 -7.12 -17.63
CA GLY A 275 -4.50 -6.06 -16.96
C GLY A 275 -3.82 -6.54 -15.67
N VAL A 276 -3.10 -5.65 -15.02
CA VAL A 276 -2.35 -5.96 -13.79
C VAL A 276 -3.23 -6.52 -12.67
N ARG A 277 -4.49 -6.06 -12.56
CA ARG A 277 -5.47 -6.59 -11.59
C ARG A 277 -5.82 -8.06 -11.88
N ALA A 278 -6.09 -8.38 -13.14
CA ALA A 278 -6.40 -9.74 -13.57
C ALA A 278 -5.21 -10.69 -13.34
N GLN A 279 -3.99 -10.22 -13.61
CA GLN A 279 -2.77 -10.98 -13.32
C GLN A 279 -2.61 -11.25 -11.83
N ALA A 280 -2.86 -10.26 -10.98
CA ALA A 280 -2.84 -10.41 -9.52
C ALA A 280 -3.83 -11.46 -9.03
N VAL A 281 -5.07 -11.39 -9.53
CA VAL A 281 -6.11 -12.38 -9.21
C VAL A 281 -5.71 -13.77 -9.68
N ALA A 282 -5.19 -13.90 -10.91
CA ALA A 282 -4.78 -15.20 -11.46
C ALA A 282 -3.64 -15.85 -10.66
N TYR A 283 -2.63 -15.06 -10.26
CA TYR A 283 -1.56 -15.57 -9.42
C TYR A 283 -2.05 -15.93 -8.02
N THR A 284 -2.91 -15.11 -7.42
CA THR A 284 -3.50 -15.43 -6.11
C THR A 284 -4.38 -16.69 -6.17
N VAL A 285 -5.20 -16.86 -7.22
CA VAL A 285 -5.95 -18.10 -7.47
C VAL A 285 -5.00 -19.30 -7.57
N ALA A 286 -3.92 -19.16 -8.34
CA ALA A 286 -2.93 -20.22 -8.50
C ALA A 286 -2.15 -20.54 -7.21
N HIS A 287 -2.07 -19.62 -6.24
CA HIS A 287 -1.47 -19.87 -4.93
C HIS A 287 -2.44 -20.39 -3.88
N VAL A 288 -3.75 -20.22 -4.05
CA VAL A 288 -4.75 -20.47 -3.00
C VAL A 288 -5.70 -21.61 -3.34
N CYS A 289 -6.10 -21.73 -4.62
CA CYS A 289 -7.19 -22.62 -5.03
C CYS A 289 -6.73 -24.07 -5.26
N HIS A 290 -6.36 -24.76 -4.19
CA HIS A 290 -5.95 -26.16 -4.20
C HIS A 290 -6.89 -26.99 -3.33
N TYR A 291 -7.51 -27.99 -3.95
CA TYR A 291 -8.60 -28.76 -3.35
C TYR A 291 -8.28 -30.25 -3.27
N PRO A 292 -8.77 -30.96 -2.22
CA PRO A 292 -8.56 -32.40 -2.10
C PRO A 292 -9.17 -33.22 -3.26
N ASN A 293 -10.22 -32.69 -3.89
CA ASN A 293 -10.95 -33.39 -4.97
C ASN A 293 -10.33 -33.24 -6.37
N GLY A 294 -9.19 -32.54 -6.53
CA GLY A 294 -8.48 -32.49 -7.78
C GLY A 294 -8.08 -31.12 -8.30
N HIS A 295 -8.20 -30.92 -9.61
CA HIS A 295 -7.72 -29.76 -10.33
C HIS A 295 -8.63 -28.53 -10.21
N THR A 296 -8.01 -27.35 -10.28
CA THR A 296 -8.71 -26.07 -10.41
C THR A 296 -8.54 -25.59 -11.86
N GLN A 297 -9.63 -25.37 -12.56
CA GLN A 297 -9.60 -24.72 -13.86
C GLN A 297 -9.55 -23.20 -13.67
N LEU A 298 -8.59 -22.54 -14.31
CA LEU A 298 -8.42 -21.10 -14.33
C LEU A 298 -8.57 -20.59 -15.77
N THR A 299 -9.70 -19.96 -16.07
CA THR A 299 -9.99 -19.42 -17.40
C THR A 299 -9.82 -17.92 -17.41
N VAL A 300 -9.05 -17.40 -18.37
CA VAL A 300 -8.88 -15.96 -18.62
C VAL A 300 -9.52 -15.60 -19.94
N ILE A 301 -10.44 -14.63 -19.94
CA ILE A 301 -11.19 -14.17 -21.12
C ILE A 301 -10.82 -12.72 -21.40
N ASP A 302 -10.21 -12.46 -22.54
CA ASP A 302 -9.86 -11.11 -23.00
C ASP A 302 -9.34 -11.16 -24.45
N PRO A 303 -9.46 -10.11 -25.26
CA PRO A 303 -8.82 -10.05 -26.58
C PRO A 303 -7.29 -10.22 -26.56
N ASP A 304 -6.63 -9.86 -25.45
CA ASP A 304 -5.20 -10.00 -25.24
C ASP A 304 -4.83 -11.24 -24.39
N ALA A 305 -5.78 -12.16 -24.10
CA ALA A 305 -5.54 -13.32 -23.25
C ALA A 305 -4.37 -14.20 -23.76
N LEU A 306 -4.34 -14.48 -25.06
CA LEU A 306 -3.26 -15.25 -25.67
C LEU A 306 -1.89 -14.56 -25.54
N LYS A 307 -1.85 -13.26 -25.73
CA LYS A 307 -0.62 -12.46 -25.58
C LYS A 307 -0.09 -12.54 -24.16
N TRP A 308 -0.95 -12.40 -23.16
CA TRP A 308 -0.57 -12.57 -21.76
C TRP A 308 -0.14 -14.00 -21.45
N GLY A 309 -0.91 -15.01 -21.88
CA GLY A 309 -0.56 -16.43 -21.73
C GLY A 309 0.82 -16.75 -22.29
N ARG A 310 1.14 -16.27 -23.51
CA ARG A 310 2.47 -16.45 -24.13
C ARG A 310 3.59 -15.77 -23.33
N LYS A 311 3.34 -14.58 -22.76
CA LYS A 311 4.30 -13.89 -21.87
C LYS A 311 4.57 -14.75 -20.62
N LEU A 312 3.53 -15.30 -20.02
CA LEU A 312 3.66 -16.16 -18.83
C LEU A 312 4.40 -17.47 -19.16
N MET A 313 4.06 -18.13 -20.28
CA MET A 313 4.75 -19.34 -20.75
C MET A 313 6.25 -19.10 -20.96
N ALA A 314 6.60 -17.97 -21.57
CA ALA A 314 8.00 -17.59 -21.81
C ALA A 314 8.75 -17.27 -20.50
N ALA A 315 8.08 -16.63 -19.56
CA ALA A 315 8.67 -16.27 -18.26
C ALA A 315 8.79 -17.49 -17.31
N ARG A 316 7.90 -18.48 -17.45
CA ARG A 316 7.79 -19.65 -16.58
C ARG A 316 7.70 -20.95 -17.40
N PRO A 317 8.77 -21.34 -18.12
CA PRO A 317 8.73 -22.50 -19.01
C PRO A 317 8.43 -23.80 -18.26
N ALA A 318 8.96 -23.99 -17.04
CA ALA A 318 8.67 -25.16 -16.23
C ALA A 318 7.19 -25.25 -15.82
N LEU A 319 6.54 -24.12 -15.48
CA LEU A 319 5.11 -24.11 -15.22
C LEU A 319 4.33 -24.54 -16.47
N TYR A 320 4.70 -24.04 -17.66
CA TYR A 320 4.07 -24.43 -18.92
C TYR A 320 4.26 -25.92 -19.24
N GLU A 321 5.47 -26.45 -19.04
CA GLU A 321 5.79 -27.86 -19.31
C GLU A 321 5.12 -28.85 -18.34
N HIS A 322 4.80 -28.39 -17.12
CA HIS A 322 4.29 -29.21 -16.02
C HIS A 322 2.86 -28.89 -15.59
N SER A 323 2.14 -28.10 -16.37
CA SER A 323 0.71 -27.78 -16.20
C SER A 323 -0.05 -28.06 -17.50
N ARG A 324 -1.38 -28.19 -17.41
CA ARG A 324 -2.25 -28.23 -18.59
C ARG A 324 -2.57 -26.81 -19.02
N TRP A 325 -2.44 -26.54 -20.33
CA TRP A 325 -2.72 -25.26 -20.94
C TRP A 325 -3.61 -25.42 -22.15
N ALA A 326 -4.63 -24.59 -22.25
CA ALA A 326 -5.50 -24.51 -23.41
C ALA A 326 -5.62 -23.05 -23.89
N VAL A 327 -5.59 -22.88 -25.20
CA VAL A 327 -5.94 -21.61 -25.89
C VAL A 327 -7.19 -21.84 -26.67
N VAL A 328 -8.19 -20.98 -26.50
CA VAL A 328 -9.48 -21.03 -27.17
C VAL A 328 -9.62 -19.77 -28.02
N GLU A 329 -9.82 -19.96 -29.31
CA GLU A 329 -10.10 -18.93 -30.30
C GLU A 329 -11.37 -19.31 -31.07
N GLU A 330 -11.96 -18.40 -31.85
CA GLU A 330 -13.17 -18.66 -32.61
C GLU A 330 -13.06 -19.92 -33.51
N ASN A 331 -11.85 -20.19 -34.01
CA ASN A 331 -11.59 -21.29 -34.94
C ASN A 331 -11.22 -22.62 -34.26
N GLY A 332 -11.19 -22.68 -32.93
CA GLY A 332 -10.92 -23.93 -32.23
C GLY A 332 -10.14 -23.79 -30.94
N ARG A 333 -9.81 -24.95 -30.35
CA ARG A 333 -9.09 -25.10 -29.11
C ARG A 333 -7.75 -25.78 -29.37
N GLN A 334 -6.68 -25.24 -28.79
CA GLN A 334 -5.33 -25.82 -28.82
C GLN A 334 -4.90 -26.13 -27.38
N GLU A 335 -4.30 -27.28 -27.17
CA GLU A 335 -3.77 -27.72 -25.86
C GLU A 335 -2.29 -28.05 -25.95
N ASN A 336 -1.55 -27.89 -24.84
CA ASN A 336 -0.16 -28.33 -24.77
C ASN A 336 -0.05 -29.81 -24.47
N GLU A 337 1.12 -30.40 -24.80
CA GLU A 337 1.53 -31.68 -24.29
C GLU A 337 2.24 -31.48 -22.93
N CYS A 338 1.55 -31.82 -21.83
CA CYS A 338 2.14 -31.78 -20.50
C CYS A 338 3.13 -32.95 -20.34
N LYS A 339 4.43 -32.66 -20.07
CA LYS A 339 5.46 -33.68 -19.90
C LYS A 339 5.25 -34.54 -18.66
N ARG A 340 4.98 -33.89 -17.54
CA ARG A 340 4.73 -34.52 -16.25
C ARG A 340 3.94 -33.53 -15.40
N LEU A 341 2.77 -33.92 -14.95
CA LEU A 341 1.87 -33.03 -14.24
C LEU A 341 2.36 -32.78 -12.81
N LEU A 342 2.73 -31.55 -12.51
CA LEU A 342 3.14 -31.08 -11.17
C LEU A 342 2.20 -30.01 -10.62
N SER A 343 1.38 -29.43 -11.49
CA SER A 343 0.41 -28.38 -11.15
C SER A 343 -1.01 -28.94 -11.25
N ASP A 344 -1.85 -28.62 -10.26
CA ASP A 344 -3.28 -28.88 -10.28
C ASP A 344 -4.09 -27.67 -10.77
N ILE A 345 -3.42 -26.64 -11.29
CA ILE A 345 -4.05 -25.50 -11.96
C ILE A 345 -4.01 -25.73 -13.46
N ASP A 346 -5.20 -25.88 -14.06
CA ASP A 346 -5.38 -26.02 -15.51
C ASP A 346 -5.67 -24.65 -16.12
N TRP A 347 -4.73 -24.12 -16.91
CA TRP A 347 -4.79 -22.79 -17.48
C TRP A 347 -5.55 -22.78 -18.81
N GLN A 348 -6.54 -21.89 -18.95
CA GLN A 348 -7.26 -21.69 -20.19
C GLN A 348 -7.31 -20.21 -20.56
N PHE A 349 -6.91 -19.89 -21.79
CA PHE A 349 -6.92 -18.53 -22.33
C PHE A 349 -7.92 -18.45 -23.47
N VAL A 350 -8.99 -17.69 -23.28
CA VAL A 350 -10.03 -17.41 -24.29
C VAL A 350 -9.69 -16.06 -24.93
N ASN A 351 -9.20 -16.12 -26.18
CA ASN A 351 -8.68 -14.94 -26.88
C ASN A 351 -9.80 -14.22 -27.63
N GLY A 352 -10.68 -13.55 -26.90
CA GLY A 352 -11.83 -12.83 -27.45
C GLY A 352 -12.53 -11.96 -26.41
N SER A 353 -13.36 -11.04 -26.90
CA SER A 353 -14.17 -10.14 -26.07
C SER A 353 -15.47 -10.79 -25.61
N THR A 354 -15.95 -10.48 -24.42
CA THR A 354 -17.29 -10.87 -23.94
C THR A 354 -18.45 -10.32 -24.79
N GLU A 355 -18.18 -9.36 -25.68
CA GLU A 355 -19.13 -8.81 -26.63
C GLU A 355 -19.25 -9.67 -27.90
N GLU A 356 -18.27 -10.53 -28.18
CA GLU A 356 -18.27 -11.40 -29.37
C GLU A 356 -19.26 -12.55 -29.23
N PRO A 357 -20.04 -12.86 -30.29
CA PRO A 357 -21.09 -13.89 -30.22
C PRO A 357 -20.57 -15.28 -29.81
N TRP A 358 -19.38 -15.67 -30.28
CA TRP A 358 -18.80 -16.98 -29.97
C TRP A 358 -18.33 -17.06 -28.50
N VAL A 359 -17.76 -15.97 -27.93
CA VAL A 359 -17.41 -15.92 -26.51
C VAL A 359 -18.67 -15.95 -25.64
N ARG A 360 -19.75 -15.25 -26.07
CA ARG A 360 -21.03 -15.30 -25.37
C ARG A 360 -21.61 -16.71 -25.38
N ALA A 361 -21.51 -17.43 -26.50
CA ALA A 361 -21.94 -18.82 -26.58
C ALA A 361 -21.12 -19.72 -25.62
N LEU A 362 -19.81 -19.53 -25.53
CA LEU A 362 -18.98 -20.24 -24.53
C LEU A 362 -19.42 -19.94 -23.10
N LEU A 363 -19.70 -18.67 -22.77
CA LEU A 363 -20.18 -18.27 -21.44
C LEU A 363 -21.57 -18.87 -21.13
N GLU A 364 -22.43 -19.11 -22.15
CA GLU A 364 -23.74 -19.71 -21.97
C GLU A 364 -23.70 -21.24 -21.81
N ASP A 365 -22.84 -21.94 -22.55
CA ASP A 365 -22.86 -23.40 -22.63
C ASP A 365 -21.68 -24.08 -21.90
N ASP A 366 -20.44 -23.81 -22.29
CA ASP A 366 -19.27 -24.59 -21.86
C ASP A 366 -18.57 -24.03 -20.63
N VAL A 367 -18.21 -22.73 -20.68
CA VAL A 367 -17.43 -22.10 -19.59
C VAL A 367 -18.25 -21.96 -18.32
N MET A 368 -19.56 -21.72 -18.45
CA MET A 368 -20.43 -21.46 -17.31
C MET A 368 -21.07 -22.69 -16.68
N LYS A 369 -21.05 -23.82 -17.36
CA LYS A 369 -21.64 -25.06 -16.84
C LYS A 369 -20.98 -25.47 -15.51
N ASP A 370 -19.66 -25.24 -15.40
CA ASP A 370 -18.83 -25.66 -14.29
C ASP A 370 -18.19 -24.47 -13.53
N ALA A 371 -18.40 -23.22 -13.97
CA ALA A 371 -17.79 -22.06 -13.29
C ALA A 371 -18.32 -21.89 -11.87
N THR A 372 -17.40 -21.88 -10.92
CA THR A 372 -17.71 -21.65 -9.50
C THR A 372 -17.61 -20.20 -9.10
N SER A 373 -16.72 -19.45 -9.74
CA SER A 373 -16.49 -18.04 -9.42
C SER A 373 -16.08 -17.26 -10.67
N ILE A 374 -16.57 -16.03 -10.81
CA ILE A 374 -16.23 -15.12 -11.91
C ILE A 374 -15.72 -13.82 -11.34
N ILE A 375 -14.57 -13.36 -11.84
CA ILE A 375 -13.94 -12.13 -11.40
C ILE A 375 -13.68 -11.23 -12.60
N ILE A 376 -14.28 -10.06 -12.61
CA ILE A 376 -14.13 -9.07 -13.68
C ILE A 376 -13.07 -8.05 -13.24
N CYS A 377 -11.95 -8.02 -13.95
CA CYS A 377 -10.76 -7.24 -13.62
C CYS A 377 -10.29 -6.43 -14.84
N ASN A 378 -11.10 -5.47 -15.26
CA ASN A 378 -10.67 -4.54 -16.31
C ASN A 378 -9.91 -3.34 -15.70
N GLU A 379 -9.01 -2.71 -16.45
CA GLU A 379 -8.27 -1.53 -16.00
C GLU A 379 -9.17 -0.29 -15.85
N SER A 380 -10.26 -0.22 -16.64
CA SER A 380 -11.27 0.82 -16.54
C SER A 380 -12.46 0.33 -15.71
N ASP A 381 -12.82 1.06 -14.68
CA ASP A 381 -14.00 0.81 -13.84
C ASP A 381 -15.30 0.82 -14.66
N ASP A 382 -15.42 1.74 -15.65
CA ASP A 382 -16.58 1.81 -16.53
C ASP A 382 -16.70 0.56 -17.42
N CYS A 383 -15.57 0.08 -17.94
CA CYS A 383 -15.51 -1.14 -18.74
C CYS A 383 -15.87 -2.37 -17.88
N ALA A 384 -15.30 -2.48 -16.69
CA ALA A 384 -15.62 -3.56 -15.76
C ALA A 384 -17.11 -3.57 -15.38
N THR A 385 -17.69 -2.39 -15.12
CA THR A 385 -19.11 -2.21 -14.84
C THR A 385 -19.97 -2.63 -16.04
N THR A 386 -19.60 -2.19 -17.24
CA THR A 386 -20.32 -2.56 -18.48
C THR A 386 -20.32 -4.06 -18.70
N ILE A 387 -19.17 -4.72 -18.58
CA ILE A 387 -19.05 -6.17 -18.68
C ILE A 387 -19.93 -6.84 -17.63
N ALA A 388 -19.86 -6.39 -16.36
CA ALA A 388 -20.61 -6.97 -15.25
C ALA A 388 -22.13 -6.93 -15.47
N LEU A 389 -22.65 -5.88 -16.10
CA LEU A 389 -24.09 -5.70 -16.34
C LEU A 389 -24.58 -6.36 -17.63
N HIS A 390 -23.67 -6.75 -18.54
CA HIS A 390 -24.01 -7.30 -19.85
C HIS A 390 -23.61 -8.78 -20.05
N LEU A 391 -23.22 -9.49 -19.01
CA LEU A 391 -23.02 -10.94 -19.07
C LEU A 391 -24.32 -11.66 -19.48
N PRO A 392 -24.25 -12.85 -20.10
CA PRO A 392 -25.42 -13.67 -20.38
C PRO A 392 -26.24 -13.94 -19.11
N ARG A 393 -27.58 -13.91 -19.23
CA ARG A 393 -28.48 -14.07 -18.07
C ARG A 393 -28.26 -15.35 -17.26
N ILE A 394 -27.81 -16.41 -17.94
CA ILE A 394 -27.54 -17.70 -17.33
C ILE A 394 -26.40 -17.61 -16.29
N VAL A 395 -25.43 -16.71 -16.54
CA VAL A 395 -24.29 -16.47 -15.67
C VAL A 395 -24.74 -16.03 -14.27
N TYR A 396 -25.65 -15.07 -14.19
CA TYR A 396 -26.17 -14.58 -12.89
C TYR A 396 -26.98 -15.64 -12.12
N LYS A 397 -27.43 -16.70 -12.80
CA LYS A 397 -28.20 -17.78 -12.18
C LYS A 397 -27.34 -18.96 -11.74
N LYS A 398 -26.25 -19.25 -12.44
CA LYS A 398 -25.43 -20.46 -12.24
C LYS A 398 -24.15 -20.22 -11.47
N ALA A 399 -23.50 -19.07 -11.63
CA ALA A 399 -22.28 -18.76 -10.92
C ALA A 399 -22.53 -18.66 -9.40
N SER A 400 -21.67 -19.26 -8.60
CA SER A 400 -21.75 -19.18 -7.13
C SER A 400 -21.40 -17.79 -6.60
N GLY A 401 -20.63 -17.00 -7.38
CA GLY A 401 -20.31 -15.62 -7.08
C GLY A 401 -19.74 -14.90 -8.29
N ILE A 402 -20.11 -13.64 -8.45
CA ILE A 402 -19.55 -12.71 -9.44
C ILE A 402 -18.91 -11.57 -8.68
N ALA A 403 -17.63 -11.33 -8.91
CA ALA A 403 -16.87 -10.23 -8.32
C ALA A 403 -16.48 -9.24 -9.41
N VAL A 404 -16.52 -7.95 -9.09
CA VAL A 404 -16.08 -6.88 -10.00
C VAL A 404 -15.07 -6.01 -9.27
N TRP A 405 -13.86 -5.91 -9.80
CA TRP A 405 -12.82 -5.06 -9.25
C TRP A 405 -13.01 -3.63 -9.73
N ILE A 406 -13.35 -2.73 -8.78
CA ILE A 406 -13.61 -1.31 -9.02
C ILE A 406 -12.81 -0.49 -8.00
N ASP A 407 -12.09 0.53 -8.46
CA ASP A 407 -11.34 1.42 -7.57
C ASP A 407 -12.17 2.61 -7.08
N ASN A 408 -12.98 3.22 -7.95
CA ASN A 408 -13.59 4.53 -7.67
C ASN A 408 -15.07 4.69 -8.05
N SER A 409 -15.61 3.87 -8.96
CA SER A 409 -16.93 4.11 -9.58
C SER A 409 -17.95 3.03 -9.22
N GLU A 410 -18.17 2.79 -7.92
CA GLU A 410 -19.00 1.66 -7.45
C GLU A 410 -20.52 1.91 -7.45
N GLU A 411 -20.99 3.16 -7.52
CA GLU A 411 -22.40 3.49 -7.28
C GLU A 411 -23.38 2.79 -8.23
N LEU A 412 -23.06 2.70 -9.53
CA LEU A 412 -23.93 2.03 -10.50
C LEU A 412 -24.06 0.53 -10.21
N LEU A 413 -22.94 -0.13 -9.89
CA LEU A 413 -22.95 -1.54 -9.52
C LEU A 413 -23.63 -1.77 -8.16
N ARG A 414 -23.49 -0.84 -7.23
CA ARG A 414 -24.16 -0.90 -5.93
C ARG A 414 -25.68 -0.84 -6.10
N CYS A 415 -26.18 0.09 -6.93
CA CYS A 415 -27.58 0.14 -7.30
C CYS A 415 -28.06 -1.13 -8.03
N ALA A 416 -27.23 -1.67 -8.93
CA ALA A 416 -27.57 -2.90 -9.65
C ALA A 416 -27.65 -4.12 -8.71
N ALA A 417 -26.74 -4.24 -7.75
CA ALA A 417 -26.69 -5.34 -6.77
C ALA A 417 -27.94 -5.37 -5.85
N GLU A 418 -28.66 -4.26 -5.71
CA GLU A 418 -29.95 -4.23 -4.99
C GLU A 418 -31.09 -4.88 -5.79
N THR A 419 -30.88 -5.20 -7.06
CA THR A 419 -31.91 -5.84 -7.91
C THR A 419 -31.82 -7.36 -7.83
N ASN A 420 -32.95 -8.03 -8.03
CA ASN A 420 -33.00 -9.51 -8.03
C ASN A 420 -32.12 -10.16 -9.11
N MET A 421 -31.83 -9.45 -10.20
CA MET A 421 -31.04 -9.98 -11.31
C MET A 421 -29.55 -9.97 -11.02
N TYR A 422 -29.06 -8.90 -10.39
CA TYR A 422 -27.64 -8.65 -10.17
C TYR A 422 -27.20 -8.83 -8.73
N GLY A 423 -28.08 -9.33 -7.85
CA GLY A 423 -27.83 -9.45 -6.40
C GLY A 423 -26.67 -10.35 -6.00
N GLN A 424 -26.11 -11.11 -6.94
CA GLN A 424 -24.90 -11.93 -6.73
C GLN A 424 -23.60 -11.19 -7.03
N ILE A 425 -23.68 -9.97 -7.61
CA ILE A 425 -22.49 -9.18 -7.90
C ILE A 425 -21.94 -8.62 -6.60
N LYS A 426 -20.67 -8.93 -6.33
CA LYS A 426 -19.86 -8.34 -5.24
C LYS A 426 -18.92 -7.32 -5.84
N ILE A 427 -18.92 -6.14 -5.28
CA ILE A 427 -17.95 -5.09 -5.64
C ILE A 427 -16.73 -5.29 -4.77
N LEU A 428 -15.56 -5.28 -5.37
CA LEU A 428 -14.31 -5.64 -4.73
C LEU A 428 -13.19 -4.72 -5.21
N GLY A 429 -12.11 -4.64 -4.45
CA GLY A 429 -10.93 -3.86 -4.83
C GLY A 429 -10.98 -2.42 -4.36
N THR A 430 -12.05 -1.99 -3.71
CA THR A 430 -12.10 -0.65 -3.11
C THR A 430 -11.12 -0.57 -1.95
N VAL A 431 -10.60 0.64 -1.70
CA VAL A 431 -9.76 0.89 -0.51
C VAL A 431 -10.49 0.49 0.78
N GLY A 432 -11.85 0.45 0.74
CA GLY A 432 -12.71 -0.02 1.84
C GLY A 432 -12.46 -1.48 2.23
N ASP A 433 -12.11 -2.32 1.27
CA ASP A 433 -11.95 -3.77 1.47
C ASP A 433 -10.62 -4.16 2.14
N ILE A 434 -9.67 -3.23 2.26
CA ILE A 434 -8.40 -3.48 2.94
C ILE A 434 -8.64 -3.61 4.44
N THR A 435 -8.55 -4.84 4.96
CA THR A 435 -8.76 -5.16 6.38
C THR A 435 -7.48 -5.13 7.22
N ASP A 436 -6.31 -5.28 6.59
CA ASP A 436 -4.99 -5.27 7.23
C ASP A 436 -4.04 -4.26 6.55
N PRO A 437 -4.31 -2.95 6.64
CA PRO A 437 -3.56 -1.93 5.92
C PRO A 437 -2.10 -1.75 6.39
N LEU A 438 -1.72 -2.40 7.48
CA LEU A 438 -0.35 -2.42 8.00
C LEU A 438 0.38 -3.74 7.70
N TYR A 439 -0.24 -4.64 6.93
CA TYR A 439 0.28 -5.96 6.54
C TYR A 439 0.63 -6.89 7.71
N ARG A 440 0.13 -6.60 8.93
CA ARG A 440 0.52 -7.31 10.16
C ARG A 440 0.02 -8.74 10.17
N ASN A 441 -1.24 -8.97 9.80
CA ASN A 441 -1.80 -10.32 9.75
C ASN A 441 -1.10 -11.18 8.70
N ARG A 442 -0.89 -10.63 7.49
CA ARG A 442 -0.19 -11.31 6.41
C ARG A 442 1.20 -11.77 6.83
N ILE A 443 1.97 -10.86 7.42
CA ILE A 443 3.34 -11.15 7.88
C ILE A 443 3.32 -12.13 9.04
N THR A 444 2.45 -11.92 10.04
CA THR A 444 2.37 -12.79 11.23
C THR A 444 2.00 -14.21 10.86
N MET A 445 1.05 -14.41 9.94
CA MET A 445 0.70 -15.76 9.49
C MET A 445 1.88 -16.42 8.74
N GLY A 446 2.59 -15.69 7.88
CA GLY A 446 3.81 -16.18 7.22
C GLY A 446 4.92 -16.52 8.23
N GLN A 447 5.11 -15.69 9.26
CA GLN A 447 6.06 -15.96 10.36
C GLN A 447 5.70 -17.25 11.10
N ARG A 448 4.42 -17.50 11.36
CA ARG A 448 3.97 -18.74 12.03
C ARG A 448 4.22 -19.98 11.18
N VAL A 449 3.99 -19.90 9.87
CA VAL A 449 4.34 -20.98 8.94
C VAL A 449 5.84 -21.28 9.00
N ASN A 450 6.68 -20.25 8.90
CA ASN A 450 8.13 -20.42 9.02
C ASN A 450 8.54 -20.99 10.38
N HIS A 451 7.94 -20.50 11.46
CA HIS A 451 8.24 -20.94 12.83
C HIS A 451 7.99 -22.44 13.05
N LEU A 452 6.93 -22.99 12.43
CA LEU A 452 6.69 -24.44 12.45
C LEU A 452 7.86 -25.22 11.84
N TYR A 453 8.35 -24.77 10.67
CA TYR A 453 9.54 -25.39 10.05
C TYR A 453 10.80 -25.17 10.87
N TYR A 454 11.02 -23.97 11.36
CA TYR A 454 12.21 -23.63 12.12
C TYR A 454 12.33 -24.46 13.40
N THR A 455 11.24 -24.58 14.13
CA THR A 455 11.20 -25.38 15.37
C THR A 455 11.26 -26.89 15.12
N ALA A 456 10.75 -27.36 13.99
CA ALA A 456 10.81 -28.78 13.65
C ALA A 456 12.20 -29.22 13.14
N TYR A 457 12.92 -28.38 12.40
CA TYR A 457 14.09 -28.79 11.63
C TYR A 457 15.39 -28.03 11.93
N VAL A 458 15.33 -26.87 12.62
CA VAL A 458 16.51 -26.02 12.87
C VAL A 458 16.80 -25.87 14.37
N ASP A 459 15.89 -25.27 15.13
CA ASP A 459 16.04 -25.05 16.57
C ASP A 459 14.71 -25.22 17.29
N ARG A 460 14.53 -26.35 17.94
CA ARG A 460 13.32 -26.73 18.69
C ARG A 460 12.94 -25.73 19.81
N HIS A 461 13.90 -24.95 20.30
CA HIS A 461 13.70 -24.05 21.42
C HIS A 461 13.58 -22.57 21.01
N SER A 462 13.56 -22.30 19.72
CA SER A 462 13.40 -20.93 19.24
C SER A 462 12.02 -20.38 19.56
N THR A 463 11.99 -19.10 19.98
CA THR A 463 10.77 -18.35 20.29
C THR A 463 10.74 -16.97 19.62
N ASP A 464 11.75 -16.62 18.82
CA ASP A 464 11.93 -15.31 18.19
C ASP A 464 11.53 -15.37 16.71
N LEU A 465 10.22 -15.21 16.46
CA LEU A 465 9.64 -15.23 15.11
C LEU A 465 10.26 -14.15 14.20
N ASP A 466 10.57 -12.98 14.75
CA ASP A 466 11.17 -11.89 13.98
C ASP A 466 12.57 -12.25 13.49
N ARG A 467 13.41 -12.78 14.37
CA ARG A 467 14.76 -13.23 14.00
C ARG A 467 14.73 -14.34 12.95
N GLU A 468 13.83 -15.30 13.11
CA GLU A 468 13.64 -16.39 12.14
C GLU A 468 13.21 -15.81 10.78
N TRP A 469 12.22 -14.93 10.77
CA TRP A 469 11.62 -14.34 9.58
C TRP A 469 12.61 -13.48 8.78
N TYR A 470 13.25 -12.51 9.45
CA TYR A 470 14.20 -11.63 8.79
C TYR A 470 15.54 -12.33 8.48
N GLY A 471 15.70 -13.56 8.92
CA GLY A 471 16.76 -14.48 8.53
C GLY A 471 16.49 -15.20 7.20
N LEU A 472 15.29 -15.21 6.66
CA LEU A 472 14.91 -15.89 5.41
C LEU A 472 15.33 -15.14 4.14
N SER A 473 15.43 -15.88 3.04
CA SER A 473 15.40 -15.29 1.70
C SER A 473 13.99 -14.75 1.38
N GLU A 474 13.87 -13.85 0.42
CA GLU A 474 12.55 -13.35 0.03
C GLU A 474 11.69 -14.46 -0.58
N THR A 475 12.26 -15.39 -1.34
CA THR A 475 11.55 -16.58 -1.86
C THR A 475 10.98 -17.45 -0.74
N ASP A 476 11.73 -17.68 0.35
CA ASP A 476 11.25 -18.46 1.49
C ASP A 476 10.14 -17.73 2.26
N LYS A 477 10.22 -16.38 2.38
CA LYS A 477 9.15 -15.57 2.95
C LYS A 477 7.86 -15.68 2.13
N TYR A 478 7.97 -15.52 0.80
CA TYR A 478 6.80 -15.62 -0.08
C TYR A 478 6.20 -17.03 -0.07
N SER A 479 7.01 -18.09 -0.07
CA SER A 479 6.54 -19.47 0.07
C SER A 479 5.72 -19.65 1.36
N SER A 480 6.19 -19.09 2.48
CA SER A 480 5.48 -19.11 3.76
C SER A 480 4.18 -18.32 3.74
N ILE A 481 4.16 -17.15 3.08
CA ILE A 481 2.96 -16.32 2.89
C ILE A 481 1.93 -17.05 2.03
N TYR A 482 2.34 -17.67 0.92
CA TYR A 482 1.41 -18.39 0.06
C TYR A 482 0.79 -19.61 0.77
N CYS A 483 1.56 -20.33 1.60
CA CYS A 483 1.02 -21.37 2.47
C CYS A 483 -0.01 -20.81 3.45
N ALA A 484 0.33 -19.69 4.11
CA ALA A 484 -0.57 -19.02 5.06
C ALA A 484 -1.88 -18.58 4.40
N ASN A 485 -1.80 -18.00 3.19
CA ASN A 485 -2.96 -17.53 2.42
C ASN A 485 -3.88 -18.67 1.96
N ALA A 486 -3.34 -19.87 1.67
CA ALA A 486 -4.14 -21.04 1.32
C ALA A 486 -4.83 -21.69 2.54
N THR A 487 -4.32 -21.44 3.75
CA THR A 487 -4.81 -22.09 4.98
C THR A 487 -6.30 -21.85 5.28
N PRO A 488 -6.89 -20.64 5.12
CA PRO A 488 -8.32 -20.43 5.35
C PRO A 488 -9.20 -21.28 4.45
N LEU A 489 -8.87 -21.38 3.15
CA LEU A 489 -9.62 -22.23 2.20
C LEU A 489 -9.46 -23.71 2.56
N ARG A 490 -8.25 -24.13 2.87
CA ARG A 490 -7.96 -25.51 3.32
C ARG A 490 -8.78 -25.89 4.55
N MET A 491 -8.90 -24.98 5.54
CA MET A 491 -9.72 -25.22 6.73
C MET A 491 -11.22 -25.36 6.41
N ARG A 492 -11.73 -24.66 5.42
CA ARG A 492 -13.12 -24.85 4.95
C ARG A 492 -13.34 -26.19 4.25
N CYS A 493 -12.29 -26.72 3.62
CA CYS A 493 -12.31 -28.04 3.00
C CYS A 493 -11.94 -29.18 3.97
N TYR A 494 -11.65 -28.86 5.23
CA TYR A 494 -11.16 -29.82 6.21
C TYR A 494 -12.14 -30.97 6.47
N ASP A 495 -11.63 -32.20 6.33
CA ASP A 495 -12.27 -33.43 6.78
C ASP A 495 -11.24 -34.24 7.60
N PRO A 496 -11.52 -34.54 8.88
CA PRO A 496 -10.62 -35.34 9.72
C PRO A 496 -10.36 -36.75 9.14
N LYS A 497 -11.22 -37.23 8.25
CA LYS A 497 -11.08 -38.54 7.60
C LYS A 497 -10.17 -38.53 6.35
N ASP A 498 -9.89 -37.33 5.81
CA ASP A 498 -9.10 -37.14 4.60
C ASP A 498 -7.93 -36.17 4.83
N LEU A 499 -7.17 -36.40 5.89
CA LEU A 499 -5.99 -35.59 6.21
C LEU A 499 -4.89 -35.74 5.14
N GLU A 500 -4.77 -36.92 4.56
CA GLU A 500 -3.81 -37.20 3.49
C GLU A 500 -4.14 -36.41 2.22
N GLY A 501 -5.41 -36.34 1.80
CA GLY A 501 -5.81 -35.53 0.65
C GLY A 501 -5.56 -34.03 0.85
N LEU A 502 -5.64 -33.55 2.11
CA LEU A 502 -5.24 -32.17 2.45
C LEU A 502 -3.72 -31.98 2.37
N CYS A 503 -2.91 -32.94 2.79
CA CYS A 503 -1.45 -32.89 2.64
C CYS A 503 -1.05 -32.91 1.16
N GLU A 504 -1.68 -33.76 0.36
CA GLU A 504 -1.49 -33.80 -1.09
C GLU A 504 -1.84 -32.46 -1.75
N SER A 505 -2.97 -31.85 -1.36
CA SER A 505 -3.37 -30.52 -1.86
C SER A 505 -2.37 -29.43 -1.48
N GLU A 506 -1.77 -29.49 -0.28
CA GLU A 506 -0.71 -28.57 0.14
C GLU A 506 0.55 -28.74 -0.69
N HIS A 507 0.95 -29.99 -0.97
CA HIS A 507 2.10 -30.25 -1.81
C HIS A 507 1.89 -29.73 -3.25
N ARG A 508 0.70 -29.94 -3.84
CA ARG A 508 0.33 -29.37 -5.14
C ARG A 508 0.40 -27.84 -5.12
N ARG A 509 -0.14 -27.21 -4.07
CA ARG A 509 -0.01 -25.77 -3.87
C ARG A 509 1.46 -25.33 -3.85
N TRP A 510 2.30 -26.06 -3.11
CA TRP A 510 3.71 -25.75 -3.00
C TRP A 510 4.40 -25.89 -4.36
N ASN A 511 4.15 -26.96 -5.10
CA ASN A 511 4.65 -27.16 -6.46
C ASN A 511 4.31 -25.98 -7.37
N VAL A 512 3.03 -25.57 -7.42
CA VAL A 512 2.57 -24.43 -8.24
C VAL A 512 3.27 -23.15 -7.82
N SER A 513 3.41 -22.90 -6.52
CA SER A 513 4.10 -21.70 -6.02
C SER A 513 5.58 -21.70 -6.42
N GLN A 514 6.27 -22.82 -6.34
CA GLN A 514 7.67 -22.92 -6.78
C GLN A 514 7.81 -22.72 -8.29
N LEU A 515 6.95 -23.33 -9.09
CA LEU A 515 6.94 -23.16 -10.55
C LEU A 515 6.67 -21.71 -10.95
N LEU A 516 5.74 -21.03 -10.27
CA LEU A 516 5.46 -19.59 -10.46
C LEU A 516 6.64 -18.72 -10.02
N MET A 517 7.38 -19.08 -8.99
CA MET A 517 8.62 -18.42 -8.58
C MET A 517 9.82 -18.77 -9.48
N GLY A 518 9.63 -19.56 -10.53
CA GLY A 518 10.66 -19.87 -11.53
C GLY A 518 11.54 -21.09 -11.19
N TYR A 519 11.21 -21.86 -10.16
CA TYR A 519 11.90 -23.11 -9.88
C TYR A 519 11.61 -24.18 -10.93
N ILE A 520 12.59 -25.01 -11.18
CA ILE A 520 12.49 -26.17 -12.09
C ILE A 520 12.74 -27.48 -11.33
N PRO A 521 12.14 -28.60 -11.76
CA PRO A 521 12.44 -29.93 -11.20
C PRO A 521 13.88 -30.32 -11.45
N GLY A 522 14.53 -30.99 -10.47
CA GLY A 522 15.87 -31.52 -10.60
C GLY A 522 16.14 -32.68 -9.66
N GLU A 523 17.29 -33.34 -9.81
CA GLU A 523 17.68 -34.45 -8.95
C GLU A 523 18.17 -34.00 -7.57
N GLN A 524 18.77 -32.82 -7.52
CA GLN A 524 19.26 -32.18 -6.29
C GLN A 524 18.79 -30.75 -6.19
N THR A 525 18.54 -30.30 -4.97
CA THR A 525 18.12 -28.90 -4.71
C THR A 525 19.30 -27.95 -4.82
N ASP A 526 19.21 -27.00 -5.72
CA ASP A 526 20.11 -25.85 -5.85
C ASP A 526 19.31 -24.56 -5.91
N LYS A 527 19.17 -23.90 -4.75
CA LYS A 527 18.41 -22.65 -4.64
C LYS A 527 19.01 -21.49 -5.45
N GLU A 528 20.31 -21.52 -5.74
CA GLU A 528 20.95 -20.48 -6.56
C GLU A 528 20.60 -20.60 -8.04
N GLN A 529 20.35 -21.82 -8.51
CA GLN A 529 19.94 -22.12 -9.88
C GLN A 529 18.43 -22.30 -10.03
N PHE A 530 17.65 -22.05 -8.97
CA PHE A 530 16.20 -22.29 -8.94
C PHE A 530 15.82 -23.74 -9.30
N VAL A 531 16.58 -24.70 -8.80
CA VAL A 531 16.31 -26.15 -8.96
C VAL A 531 15.83 -26.71 -7.63
N HIS A 532 14.76 -27.52 -7.64
CA HIS A 532 14.29 -28.18 -6.43
C HIS A 532 14.00 -29.67 -6.67
N ALA A 533 14.57 -30.53 -5.81
CA ALA A 533 14.44 -31.96 -5.93
C ALA A 533 13.04 -32.49 -5.54
N ASP A 534 12.31 -31.75 -4.71
CA ASP A 534 10.96 -32.12 -4.25
C ASP A 534 9.85 -31.58 -5.18
N LEU A 535 10.20 -30.91 -6.30
CA LEU A 535 9.24 -30.60 -7.37
C LEU A 535 8.89 -31.87 -8.14
N LYS A 536 7.98 -32.65 -7.56
CA LYS A 536 7.49 -33.94 -8.07
C LYS A 536 6.08 -34.21 -7.55
N PRO A 537 5.35 -35.19 -8.12
CA PRO A 537 4.06 -35.61 -7.56
C PRO A 537 4.19 -36.09 -6.11
N TYR A 538 3.13 -35.89 -5.32
CA TYR A 538 3.11 -36.21 -3.89
C TYR A 538 3.49 -37.65 -3.61
N GLU A 539 3.03 -38.61 -4.42
CA GLU A 539 3.28 -40.04 -4.29
C GLU A 539 4.75 -40.44 -4.49
N GLU A 540 5.54 -39.57 -5.13
CA GLU A 540 6.96 -39.79 -5.38
C GLU A 540 7.88 -39.16 -4.34
N LEU A 541 7.27 -38.45 -3.34
CA LEU A 541 8.03 -37.84 -2.25
C LEU A 541 8.57 -38.92 -1.29
N PRO A 542 9.77 -38.72 -0.74
CA PRO A 542 10.22 -39.48 0.41
C PRO A 542 9.29 -39.31 1.61
N PRO A 543 9.11 -40.32 2.47
CA PRO A 543 8.25 -40.22 3.66
C PRO A 543 8.61 -39.06 4.61
N GLU A 544 9.86 -38.62 4.61
CA GLU A 544 10.27 -37.46 5.44
C GLU A 544 9.74 -36.14 4.89
N GLU A 545 9.57 -36.03 3.58
CA GLU A 545 9.00 -34.82 2.96
C GLU A 545 7.49 -34.72 3.18
N HIS A 546 6.76 -35.85 3.19
CA HIS A 546 5.33 -35.88 3.58
C HIS A 546 5.09 -35.29 4.96
N LYS A 547 6.05 -35.43 5.89
CA LYS A 547 5.93 -34.86 7.24
C LYS A 547 5.87 -33.32 7.24
N LYS A 548 6.45 -32.67 6.23
CA LYS A 548 6.42 -31.21 6.10
C LYS A 548 5.00 -30.73 5.79
N ASP A 549 4.32 -31.37 4.84
CA ASP A 549 2.94 -31.02 4.50
C ASP A 549 2.00 -31.36 5.66
N TYR A 550 2.20 -32.51 6.31
CA TYR A 550 1.45 -32.89 7.51
C TYR A 550 1.63 -31.86 8.65
N LEU A 551 2.85 -31.37 8.87
CA LEU A 551 3.13 -30.34 9.88
C LEU A 551 2.30 -29.08 9.65
N LEU A 552 2.19 -28.60 8.41
CA LEU A 552 1.42 -27.42 8.06
C LEU A 552 -0.08 -27.65 8.18
N VAL A 553 -0.58 -28.76 7.65
CA VAL A 553 -2.01 -29.10 7.66
C VAL A 553 -2.52 -29.32 9.07
N SER A 554 -1.78 -30.08 9.90
CA SER A 554 -2.15 -30.36 11.29
C SER A 554 -2.10 -29.12 12.19
N ASN A 555 -1.28 -28.12 11.87
CA ASN A 555 -1.14 -26.88 12.62
C ASN A 555 -1.84 -25.67 11.98
N ALA A 556 -2.80 -25.90 11.08
CA ALA A 556 -3.54 -24.84 10.40
C ALA A 556 -4.19 -23.83 11.38
N HIS A 557 -4.71 -24.29 12.51
CA HIS A 557 -5.28 -23.42 13.54
C HIS A 557 -4.23 -22.49 14.16
N TYR A 558 -3.02 -22.99 14.45
CA TYR A 558 -1.91 -22.17 14.93
C TYR A 558 -1.50 -21.12 13.91
N ILE A 559 -1.45 -21.46 12.62
CA ILE A 559 -1.12 -20.51 11.55
C ILE A 559 -2.10 -19.34 11.56
N LEU A 560 -3.39 -19.60 11.70
CA LEU A 560 -4.44 -18.58 11.66
C LEU A 560 -4.53 -17.78 12.96
N MET A 561 -4.59 -18.45 14.11
CA MET A 561 -4.95 -17.84 15.39
C MET A 561 -3.77 -17.62 16.34
N GLY A 562 -2.67 -18.34 16.17
CA GLY A 562 -1.48 -18.23 17.02
C GLY A 562 -1.58 -18.94 18.36
N ASP A 563 -2.60 -19.74 18.58
CA ASP A 563 -2.79 -20.47 19.83
C ASP A 563 -1.86 -21.69 19.88
N ILE A 564 -0.86 -21.65 20.75
CA ILE A 564 0.14 -22.72 20.94
C ILE A 564 -0.45 -23.92 21.68
N ASN A 565 -1.61 -23.79 22.34
CA ASN A 565 -2.19 -24.83 23.19
C ASN A 565 -2.66 -26.09 22.45
N ASN A 566 -2.53 -26.13 21.12
CA ASN A 566 -2.89 -27.29 20.28
C ASN A 566 -1.74 -27.85 19.43
N LEU A 567 -0.50 -27.51 19.75
CA LEU A 567 0.66 -28.19 19.16
C LEU A 567 0.77 -29.61 19.77
N GLN A 568 0.13 -30.57 19.13
CA GLN A 568 0.28 -32.02 19.44
C GLN A 568 1.23 -32.68 18.48
#